data_cb7dd7e9bd99079c1a889d80946bdc1e
#
_entry.id   cb7dd7e9bd99079c1a889d80946bdc1e
#
_cell.length_a   1.000
_cell.length_b   1.000
_cell.length_c   1.000
_cell.angle_alpha   90.00
_cell.angle_beta   90.00
_cell.angle_gamma   90.00
#
_symmetry.space_group_name_H-M   'P 1'
#
loop_
_entity.id
_entity.type
_entity.pdbx_description
1 polymer ?
#
loop_
_entity_poly.entity_id
_entity_poly.type
_entity_poly.pdbx_seq_one_letter_code
_entity_poly.pdbx_strand_id
1 'polypeptide(L)'
;MPRISIKSVYMQNAYQYATLSYAERRKVGCVIVKDHQVISFGYNGTPHGFDNECEETDTRYYENPDHAVDLMDQGYECNNGVCHKHGAITKPEVLHAESNAIMKVAKSTMSCDGAELYTTTCPCFGCAKLIIQSGISKVYYTET
;
A
#
# COMPACT_ATOMS: atom_id res chain seq x y z
N MET A 1 28.65 1.35 21.05
CA MET A 1 27.23 1.25 20.67
C MET A 1 26.95 -0.08 19.99
N PRO A 2 25.90 -0.79 20.35
CA PRO A 2 25.53 -1.99 19.64
C PRO A 2 25.15 -1.68 18.20
N ARG A 3 25.50 -2.57 17.30
CA ARG A 3 25.14 -2.46 15.88
C ARG A 3 23.64 -2.75 15.72
N ILE A 4 22.94 -1.95 14.91
CA ILE A 4 21.53 -2.24 14.59
C ILE A 4 21.44 -3.55 13.81
N SER A 5 20.30 -4.24 13.95
CA SER A 5 20.09 -5.52 13.26
C SER A 5 19.86 -5.30 11.76
N ILE A 6 20.24 -6.29 10.95
CA ILE A 6 19.99 -6.24 9.51
C ILE A 6 18.47 -6.19 9.21
N LYS A 7 17.66 -6.82 10.05
CA LYS A 7 16.18 -6.75 9.91
C LYS A 7 15.68 -5.33 10.05
N SER A 8 16.23 -4.57 10.99
CA SER A 8 15.90 -3.14 11.14
C SER A 8 16.28 -2.33 9.90
N VAL A 9 17.41 -2.66 9.28
CA VAL A 9 17.84 -2.00 8.03
C VAL A 9 16.87 -2.31 6.90
N TYR A 10 16.43 -3.55 6.75
CA TYR A 10 15.44 -3.91 5.73
C TYR A 10 14.11 -3.17 5.95
N MET A 11 13.65 -3.07 7.19
CA MET A 11 12.43 -2.33 7.50
C MET A 11 12.58 -0.83 7.22
N GLN A 12 13.73 -0.24 7.56
CA GLN A 12 14.01 1.16 7.23
C GLN A 12 14.02 1.39 5.72
N ASN A 13 14.56 0.45 4.95
CA ASN A 13 14.50 0.51 3.48
C ASN A 13 13.06 0.50 2.98
N ALA A 14 12.20 -0.33 3.56
CA ALA A 14 10.78 -0.35 3.21
C ALA A 14 10.12 1.03 3.44
N TYR A 15 10.43 1.68 4.56
CA TYR A 15 9.94 3.05 4.83
C TYR A 15 10.46 4.08 3.84
N GLN A 16 11.72 3.97 3.43
CA GLN A 16 12.28 4.86 2.43
C GLN A 16 11.57 4.70 1.09
N TYR A 17 11.30 3.47 0.65
CA TYR A 17 10.55 3.23 -0.58
C TYR A 17 9.11 3.75 -0.49
N ALA A 18 8.49 3.68 0.68
CA ALA A 18 7.16 4.25 0.89
C ALA A 18 7.10 5.75 0.55
N THR A 19 8.19 6.49 0.76
CA THR A 19 8.24 7.93 0.45
C THR A 19 8.11 8.24 -1.04
N LEU A 20 8.32 7.25 -1.91
CA LEU A 20 8.18 7.39 -3.36
C LEU A 20 6.73 7.27 -3.83
N SER A 21 5.81 6.84 -2.96
CA SER A 21 4.40 6.72 -3.31
C SER A 21 3.75 8.08 -3.49
N TYR A 22 2.92 8.21 -4.51
CA TYR A 22 2.06 9.39 -4.71
C TYR A 22 0.74 9.30 -3.94
N ALA A 23 0.48 8.19 -3.26
CA ALA A 23 -0.75 8.02 -2.48
C ALA A 23 -0.83 9.06 -1.36
N GLU A 24 -2.00 9.64 -1.16
CA GLU A 24 -2.25 10.63 -0.10
C GLU A 24 -2.84 9.99 1.15
N ARG A 25 -3.66 8.95 0.99
CA ARG A 25 -4.31 8.29 2.12
C ARG A 25 -3.35 7.49 2.96
N ARG A 26 -2.48 6.71 2.32
CA ARG A 26 -1.48 5.91 3.02
C ARG A 26 -0.35 5.54 2.07
N LYS A 27 0.87 5.84 2.46
CA LYS A 27 2.06 5.44 1.71
C LYS A 27 2.61 4.16 2.31
N VAL A 28 2.72 3.13 1.50
CA VAL A 28 3.22 1.81 1.90
C VAL A 28 4.45 1.47 1.07
N GLY A 29 5.44 0.91 1.71
CA GLY A 29 6.65 0.42 1.06
C GLY A 29 7.01 -0.96 1.56
N CYS A 30 7.67 -1.74 0.71
CA CYS A 30 8.15 -3.05 1.09
C CYS A 30 9.45 -3.42 0.37
N VAL A 31 10.17 -4.38 0.95
CA VAL A 31 11.31 -5.03 0.32
C VAL A 31 11.18 -6.55 0.45
N ILE A 32 11.65 -7.26 -0.56
CA ILE A 32 11.74 -8.72 -0.55
C ILE A 32 13.21 -9.11 -0.41
N VAL A 33 13.51 -9.96 0.56
CA VAL A 33 14.88 -10.39 0.90
C VAL A 33 14.98 -11.89 0.73
N LYS A 34 16.01 -12.34 0.04
CA LYS A 34 16.31 -13.76 -0.14
C LYS A 34 17.82 -13.97 -0.02
N ASP A 35 18.21 -14.98 0.75
CA ASP A 35 19.62 -15.30 0.96
C ASP A 35 20.44 -14.07 1.39
N HIS A 36 19.91 -13.31 2.35
CA HIS A 36 20.52 -12.09 2.89
C HIS A 36 20.70 -10.94 1.88
N GLN A 37 19.94 -10.95 0.77
CA GLN A 37 20.01 -9.91 -0.26
C GLN A 37 18.62 -9.37 -0.54
N VAL A 38 18.50 -8.05 -0.69
CA VAL A 38 17.28 -7.42 -1.18
C VAL A 38 17.18 -7.72 -2.68
N ILE A 39 16.17 -8.50 -3.06
CA ILE A 39 15.95 -8.88 -4.46
C ILE A 39 14.86 -8.07 -5.14
N SER A 40 14.02 -7.38 -4.39
CA SER A 40 12.96 -6.53 -4.92
C SER A 40 12.48 -5.54 -3.88
N PHE A 41 11.80 -4.52 -4.35
CA PHE A 41 11.12 -3.54 -3.54
C PHE A 41 9.82 -3.12 -4.22
N GLY A 42 8.92 -2.51 -3.46
CA GLY A 42 7.67 -1.97 -3.98
C GLY A 42 7.15 -0.85 -3.11
N TYR A 43 6.32 -0.01 -3.71
CA TYR A 43 5.52 0.99 -3.03
C TYR A 43 4.18 1.09 -3.76
N ASN A 44 3.14 1.53 -3.05
CA ASN A 44 1.82 1.59 -3.66
C ASN A 44 1.72 2.74 -4.67
N GLY A 45 0.99 2.51 -5.75
CA GLY A 45 0.83 3.48 -6.82
C GLY A 45 0.11 2.90 -8.02
N THR A 46 -0.15 3.77 -8.98
CA THR A 46 -0.79 3.39 -10.24
C THR A 46 0.18 2.61 -11.14
N PRO A 47 -0.34 1.76 -12.05
CA PRO A 47 0.51 1.06 -13.01
C PRO A 47 1.25 2.02 -13.93
N HIS A 48 2.35 1.54 -14.52
CA HIS A 48 3.12 2.31 -15.48
C HIS A 48 2.23 2.78 -16.64
N GLY A 49 2.32 4.06 -16.97
CA GLY A 49 1.52 4.66 -18.05
C GLY A 49 0.19 5.25 -17.60
N PHE A 50 -0.24 5.01 -16.36
CA PHE A 50 -1.39 5.68 -15.75
C PHE A 50 -0.94 7.02 -15.16
N ASP A 51 -1.92 7.92 -14.85
CA ASP A 51 -1.59 9.11 -14.07
C ASP A 51 -1.18 8.70 -12.65
N ASN A 52 -0.55 9.63 -11.92
CA ASN A 52 -0.06 9.35 -10.56
C ASN A 52 -1.09 9.61 -9.46
N GLU A 53 -2.32 9.96 -9.83
CA GLU A 53 -3.39 10.19 -8.87
C GLU A 53 -3.93 8.85 -8.37
N CYS A 54 -3.72 8.57 -7.10
CA CYS A 54 -4.12 7.30 -6.48
C CYS A 54 -5.53 7.32 -5.90
N GLU A 55 -6.07 8.50 -5.63
CA GLU A 55 -7.35 8.66 -4.95
C GLU A 55 -8.34 9.42 -5.82
N GLU A 56 -9.62 9.18 -5.57
CA GLU A 56 -10.73 9.86 -6.22
C GLU A 56 -11.72 10.38 -5.20
N THR A 57 -12.62 11.26 -5.66
CA THR A 57 -13.67 11.85 -4.84
C THR A 57 -14.76 10.83 -4.56
N ASP A 58 -15.10 10.67 -3.28
CA ASP A 58 -16.29 9.92 -2.87
C ASP A 58 -17.50 10.84 -2.92
N THR A 59 -18.57 10.40 -3.58
CA THR A 59 -19.83 11.12 -3.71
C THR A 59 -20.95 10.32 -3.08
N ARG A 60 -21.67 10.93 -2.14
CA ARG A 60 -22.81 10.31 -1.46
C ARG A 60 -24.02 11.23 -1.54
N TYR A 61 -25.19 10.62 -1.61
CA TYR A 61 -26.46 11.33 -1.65
C TYR A 61 -27.16 11.19 -0.30
N TYR A 62 -27.87 12.24 0.12
CA TYR A 62 -28.64 12.20 1.35
C TYR A 62 -30.07 12.69 1.10
N GLU A 63 -31.02 12.10 1.81
CA GLU A 63 -32.45 12.49 1.75
C GLU A 63 -32.89 13.24 2.99
N ASN A 64 -32.09 13.13 4.06
CA ASN A 64 -32.44 13.66 5.36
C ASN A 64 -31.26 14.46 5.94
N PRO A 65 -31.56 15.65 6.57
CA PRO A 65 -30.51 16.54 7.08
C PRO A 65 -29.59 15.91 8.13
N ASP A 66 -30.08 14.97 8.95
CA ASP A 66 -29.27 14.33 9.97
C ASP A 66 -28.15 13.50 9.33
N HIS A 67 -28.43 12.81 8.24
CA HIS A 67 -27.45 12.06 7.48
C HIS A 67 -26.38 12.98 6.88
N ALA A 68 -26.79 14.17 6.41
CA ALA A 68 -25.83 15.16 5.91
C ALA A 68 -24.89 15.65 7.01
N VAL A 69 -25.39 15.86 8.23
CA VAL A 69 -24.57 16.26 9.38
C VAL A 69 -23.54 15.18 9.72
N ASP A 70 -23.95 13.90 9.72
CA ASP A 70 -23.04 12.79 9.94
C ASP A 70 -21.91 12.74 8.91
N LEU A 71 -22.24 12.96 7.64
CA LEU A 71 -21.25 13.01 6.56
C LEU A 71 -20.31 14.21 6.70
N MET A 72 -20.82 15.37 7.09
CA MET A 72 -19.99 16.55 7.37
C MET A 72 -19.00 16.31 8.50
N ASP A 73 -19.42 15.60 9.55
CA ASP A 73 -18.54 15.20 10.66
C ASP A 73 -17.43 14.26 10.21
N GLN A 74 -17.66 13.51 9.13
CA GLN A 74 -16.66 12.65 8.50
C GLN A 74 -15.78 13.38 7.46
N GLY A 75 -15.95 14.70 7.31
CA GLY A 75 -15.15 15.53 6.42
C GLY A 75 -15.72 15.75 5.02
N TYR A 76 -16.98 15.38 4.77
CA TYR A 76 -17.65 15.64 3.50
C TYR A 76 -18.14 17.09 3.42
N GLU A 77 -18.12 17.65 2.23
CA GLU A 77 -18.77 18.93 1.91
C GLU A 77 -20.11 18.61 1.25
N CYS A 78 -21.19 19.09 1.85
CA CYS A 78 -22.56 18.75 1.45
C CYS A 78 -23.32 19.98 0.96
N ASN A 79 -24.04 19.81 -0.18
CA ASN A 79 -24.91 20.83 -0.75
C ASN A 79 -25.96 20.18 -1.65
N ASN A 80 -27.20 20.66 -1.58
CA ASN A 80 -28.30 20.25 -2.47
C ASN A 80 -28.48 18.71 -2.60
N GLY A 81 -28.42 18.00 -1.48
CA GLY A 81 -28.67 16.55 -1.46
C GLY A 81 -27.45 15.71 -1.80
N VAL A 82 -26.28 16.31 -2.03
CA VAL A 82 -25.06 15.64 -2.44
C VAL A 82 -23.90 16.01 -1.54
N CYS A 83 -23.11 15.04 -1.15
CA CYS A 83 -21.89 15.22 -0.36
C CYS A 83 -20.68 14.69 -1.12
N HIS A 84 -19.57 15.41 -1.08
CA HIS A 84 -18.33 15.06 -1.72
C HIS A 84 -17.18 15.07 -0.72
N LYS A 85 -16.26 14.13 -0.85
CA LYS A 85 -14.99 14.13 -0.12
C LYS A 85 -13.86 13.81 -1.08
N HIS A 86 -13.00 14.77 -1.35
CA HIS A 86 -11.83 14.59 -2.22
C HIS A 86 -10.82 13.66 -1.58
N GLY A 87 -10.22 12.80 -2.41
CA GLY A 87 -9.16 11.89 -1.95
C GLY A 87 -9.63 10.81 -0.99
N ALA A 88 -10.94 10.55 -0.90
CA ALA A 88 -11.50 9.63 0.10
C ALA A 88 -11.45 8.17 -0.33
N ILE A 89 -11.35 7.90 -1.63
CA ILE A 89 -11.39 6.55 -2.20
C ILE A 89 -10.11 6.29 -2.98
N THR A 90 -9.43 5.17 -2.68
CA THR A 90 -8.33 4.69 -3.50
C THR A 90 -8.89 4.13 -4.80
N LYS A 91 -8.34 4.58 -5.93
CA LYS A 91 -8.77 4.10 -7.25
C LYS A 91 -8.51 2.60 -7.40
N PRO A 92 -9.37 1.86 -8.12
CA PRO A 92 -9.22 0.41 -8.24
C PRO A 92 -7.96 -0.04 -8.96
N GLU A 93 -7.37 0.81 -9.83
CA GLU A 93 -6.14 0.50 -10.56
C GLU A 93 -4.87 0.63 -9.71
N VAL A 94 -4.95 1.19 -8.50
CA VAL A 94 -3.78 1.35 -7.62
C VAL A 94 -3.27 -0.02 -7.16
N LEU A 95 -1.99 -0.25 -7.41
CA LEU A 95 -1.30 -1.46 -7.00
C LEU A 95 -0.74 -1.28 -5.59
N HIS A 96 -0.78 -2.33 -4.80
CA HIS A 96 -0.19 -2.34 -3.47
C HIS A 96 1.31 -2.55 -3.54
N ALA A 97 2.03 -2.12 -2.52
CA ALA A 97 3.48 -2.24 -2.45
C ALA A 97 3.94 -3.70 -2.60
N GLU A 98 3.27 -4.61 -1.93
CA GLU A 98 3.60 -6.03 -1.93
C GLU A 98 3.43 -6.66 -3.31
N SER A 99 2.31 -6.39 -3.97
CA SER A 99 2.07 -6.90 -5.32
C SER A 99 3.07 -6.33 -6.32
N ASN A 100 3.43 -5.05 -6.20
CA ASN A 100 4.46 -4.43 -7.03
C ASN A 100 5.81 -5.12 -6.87
N ALA A 101 6.22 -5.40 -5.64
CA ALA A 101 7.48 -6.08 -5.37
C ALA A 101 7.51 -7.51 -5.92
N ILE A 102 6.42 -8.26 -5.74
CA ILE A 102 6.28 -9.63 -6.25
C ILE A 102 6.31 -9.65 -7.78
N MET A 103 5.61 -8.72 -8.44
CA MET A 103 5.57 -8.65 -9.89
C MET A 103 6.94 -8.28 -10.49
N LYS A 104 7.74 -7.47 -9.82
CA LYS A 104 9.12 -7.20 -10.24
C LYS A 104 9.98 -8.46 -10.21
N VAL A 105 9.82 -9.29 -9.18
CA VAL A 105 10.50 -10.59 -9.12
C VAL A 105 10.04 -11.49 -10.26
N ALA A 106 8.73 -11.51 -10.54
CA ALA A 106 8.17 -12.32 -11.63
C ALA A 106 8.73 -11.93 -13.01
N LYS A 107 9.16 -10.68 -13.21
CA LYS A 107 9.79 -10.19 -14.44
C LYS A 107 11.29 -10.41 -14.47
N SER A 108 11.88 -10.92 -13.41
CA SER A 108 13.32 -11.17 -13.26
C SER A 108 13.62 -12.66 -13.38
N THR A 109 14.89 -13.01 -13.23
CA THR A 109 15.34 -14.41 -13.14
C THR A 109 15.29 -14.93 -11.70
N MET A 110 14.91 -14.09 -10.73
CA MET A 110 14.81 -14.46 -9.32
C MET A 110 13.46 -15.10 -9.00
N SER A 111 13.33 -15.66 -7.83
CA SER A 111 12.10 -16.27 -7.32
C SER A 111 11.81 -15.79 -5.91
N CYS A 112 10.54 -15.58 -5.59
CA CYS A 112 10.10 -15.29 -4.22
C CYS A 112 10.12 -16.54 -3.32
N ASP A 113 10.30 -17.71 -3.87
CA ASP A 113 10.23 -18.95 -3.09
C ASP A 113 11.29 -18.97 -1.97
N GLY A 114 10.81 -19.14 -0.74
CA GLY A 114 11.66 -19.09 0.45
C GLY A 114 12.12 -17.70 0.89
N ALA A 115 11.70 -16.64 0.21
CA ALA A 115 12.07 -15.26 0.55
C ALA A 115 11.33 -14.75 1.79
N GLU A 116 11.79 -13.61 2.31
CA GLU A 116 11.15 -12.86 3.39
C GLU A 116 10.68 -11.52 2.84
N LEU A 117 9.53 -11.05 3.34
CA LEU A 117 8.96 -9.74 2.97
C LEU A 117 8.97 -8.82 4.19
N TYR A 118 9.48 -7.62 4.01
CA TYR A 118 9.42 -6.54 4.99
C TYR A 118 8.52 -5.44 4.43
N THR A 119 7.42 -5.16 5.11
CA THR A 119 6.45 -4.15 4.68
C THR A 119 6.10 -3.21 5.82
N THR A 120 5.86 -1.94 5.50
CA THR A 120 5.54 -0.94 6.53
C THR A 120 4.18 -1.17 7.15
N THR A 121 3.27 -1.84 6.43
CA THR A 121 1.87 -2.05 6.84
C THR A 121 1.53 -3.53 6.75
N CYS A 122 0.72 -4.02 7.67
CA CYS A 122 0.18 -5.38 7.60
C CYS A 122 -0.51 -5.61 6.26
N PRO A 123 -0.14 -6.65 5.50
CA PRO A 123 -0.76 -6.91 4.20
C PRO A 123 -2.26 -7.11 4.31
N CYS A 124 -3.01 -6.56 3.35
CA CYS A 124 -4.44 -6.83 3.23
C CYS A 124 -4.67 -8.28 2.78
N PHE A 125 -5.91 -8.73 2.83
CA PHE A 125 -6.27 -10.09 2.45
C PHE A 125 -5.84 -10.45 1.03
N GLY A 126 -6.04 -9.52 0.08
CA GLY A 126 -5.63 -9.72 -1.31
C GLY A 126 -4.11 -9.91 -1.46
N CYS A 127 -3.32 -9.07 -0.80
CA CYS A 127 -1.86 -9.21 -0.81
C CYS A 127 -1.39 -10.45 -0.06
N ALA A 128 -2.03 -10.81 1.05
CA ALA A 128 -1.69 -12.02 1.80
C ALA A 128 -1.80 -13.28 0.94
N LYS A 129 -2.84 -13.37 0.12
CA LYS A 129 -3.01 -14.50 -0.82
C LYS A 129 -1.85 -14.57 -1.82
N LEU A 130 -1.46 -13.44 -2.40
CA LEU A 130 -0.35 -13.37 -3.35
C LEU A 130 0.99 -13.74 -2.69
N ILE A 131 1.21 -13.25 -1.47
CA ILE A 131 2.41 -13.54 -0.69
C ILE A 131 2.54 -15.05 -0.44
N ILE A 132 1.47 -15.68 0.03
CA ILE A 132 1.46 -17.13 0.28
C ILE A 132 1.74 -17.89 -1.02
N GLN A 133 1.04 -17.53 -2.09
CA GLN A 133 1.14 -18.24 -3.37
C GLN A 133 2.49 -18.03 -4.06
N SER A 134 3.18 -16.93 -3.77
CA SER A 134 4.52 -16.65 -4.32
C SER A 134 5.64 -17.48 -3.67
N GLY A 135 5.36 -18.15 -2.55
CA GLY A 135 6.34 -18.93 -1.82
C GLY A 135 7.12 -18.14 -0.76
N ILE A 136 6.76 -16.89 -0.50
CA ILE A 136 7.36 -16.10 0.58
C ILE A 136 7.12 -16.80 1.91
N SER A 137 8.19 -17.00 2.69
CA SER A 137 8.15 -17.82 3.91
C SER A 137 7.80 -17.02 5.17
N LYS A 138 8.12 -15.74 5.21
CA LYS A 138 7.93 -14.89 6.39
C LYS A 138 7.57 -13.46 5.96
N VAL A 139 6.72 -12.82 6.77
CA VAL A 139 6.34 -11.42 6.60
C VAL A 139 6.60 -10.68 7.90
N TYR A 140 7.29 -9.55 7.80
CA TYR A 140 7.52 -8.63 8.90
C TYR A 140 6.82 -7.31 8.58
N TYR A 141 6.08 -6.75 9.53
CA TYR A 141 5.40 -5.47 9.37
C TYR A 141 5.40 -4.69 10.69
N THR A 142 5.19 -3.39 10.63
CA THR A 142 5.21 -2.51 11.80
C THR A 142 3.87 -1.84 12.10
N GLU A 143 3.04 -1.60 11.08
CA GLU A 143 1.76 -0.91 11.23
C GLU A 143 0.60 -1.82 10.83
N THR A 144 -0.48 -1.77 11.61
CA THR A 144 -1.71 -2.54 11.34
C THR A 144 -2.75 -1.76 10.56
#